data_a4ebe9bad08a8594fb64f808c6b67ec8
#
_entry.id   a4ebe9bad08a8594fb64f808c6b67ec8
#
_cell.length_a   1.000
_cell.length_b   1.000
_cell.length_c   1.000
_cell.angle_alpha   90.00
_cell.angle_beta   90.00
_cell.angle_gamma   90.00
#
_symmetry.space_group_name_H-M   'P 1'
#
loop_
_entity.id
_entity.type
_entity.pdbx_description
1 polymer ?
#
loop_
_entity_poly.entity_id
_entity_poly.type
_entity_poly.pdbx_seq_one_letter_code
_entity_poly.pdbx_strand_id
1 'polypeptide(L)'
;LISGHIEPTAGEIRLNGDEISGLRPFEINRRGLSRSFQVTNMFARMTVWENVRCAVLWATGHRYSFWKNVDSLPEVRERTAQILDDIHLMHRRDVPAGLLTYAEQRELEIGITIASGATVVMLDEPTAGMSHAETERAVSLIRRLTEGRTLVIVEHDMSVVFGLADRISVLVYGHIIASGTPEEIRRDPKVKEAYLGEEAH
;
A
#
# COMPACT_ATOMS: atom_id res chain seq x y z
N LEU A 1 -8.14 4.24 -11.71
CA LEU A 1 -9.58 4.37 -11.48
C LEU A 1 -9.89 4.51 -9.99
N ILE A 2 -9.77 3.43 -9.17
CA ILE A 2 -10.20 3.41 -7.75
C ILE A 2 -9.56 4.53 -6.92
N SER A 3 -8.32 4.92 -7.19
CA SER A 3 -7.60 5.99 -6.47
C SER A 3 -7.77 7.39 -7.07
N GLY A 4 -8.68 7.58 -8.05
CA GLY A 4 -9.02 8.89 -8.62
C GLY A 4 -8.00 9.51 -9.58
N HIS A 5 -6.96 8.76 -10.01
CA HIS A 5 -5.98 9.27 -10.99
C HIS A 5 -6.50 9.24 -12.43
N ILE A 6 -7.47 8.38 -12.71
CA ILE A 6 -8.11 8.23 -14.02
C ILE A 6 -9.61 8.13 -13.74
N GLU A 7 -10.41 8.90 -14.48
CA GLU A 7 -11.85 8.84 -14.38
C GLU A 7 -12.41 7.58 -15.06
N PRO A 8 -13.41 6.92 -14.46
CA PRO A 8 -14.12 5.83 -15.13
C PRO A 8 -14.95 6.38 -16.28
N THR A 9 -14.92 5.72 -17.44
CA THR A 9 -15.77 6.08 -18.59
C THR A 9 -17.22 5.63 -18.41
N ALA A 10 -17.45 4.65 -17.52
CA ALA A 10 -18.77 4.15 -17.17
C ALA A 10 -18.68 3.39 -15.84
N GLY A 11 -19.83 3.18 -15.20
CA GLY A 11 -19.93 2.51 -13.92
C GLY A 11 -19.66 3.43 -12.73
N GLU A 12 -19.75 2.89 -11.53
CA GLU A 12 -19.55 3.59 -10.27
C GLU A 12 -18.56 2.85 -9.38
N ILE A 13 -17.83 3.60 -8.56
CA ILE A 13 -16.92 3.07 -7.56
C ILE A 13 -17.44 3.52 -6.19
N ARG A 14 -17.63 2.55 -5.27
CA ARG A 14 -18.08 2.82 -3.91
C ARG A 14 -17.05 2.38 -2.88
N LEU A 15 -16.85 3.22 -1.88
CA LEU A 15 -16.00 2.94 -0.71
C LEU A 15 -16.89 3.03 0.54
N ASN A 16 -17.00 1.92 1.28
CA ASN A 16 -17.88 1.83 2.46
C ASN A 16 -19.35 2.26 2.20
N GLY A 17 -19.85 2.05 0.98
CA GLY A 17 -21.20 2.44 0.56
C GLY A 17 -21.29 3.83 -0.09
N ASP A 18 -20.31 4.69 0.11
CA ASP A 18 -20.27 6.03 -0.48
C ASP A 18 -19.67 6.00 -1.88
N GLU A 19 -20.27 6.72 -2.81
CA GLU A 19 -19.73 6.88 -4.16
C GLU A 19 -18.46 7.75 -4.12
N ILE A 20 -17.40 7.26 -4.79
CA ILE A 20 -16.11 7.95 -4.90
C ILE A 20 -15.68 8.18 -6.35
N SER A 21 -16.55 7.84 -7.33
CA SER A 21 -16.28 8.06 -8.75
C SER A 21 -16.06 9.55 -9.02
N GLY A 22 -15.02 9.89 -9.81
CA GLY A 22 -14.70 11.27 -10.17
C GLY A 22 -14.14 12.14 -9.04
N LEU A 23 -13.98 11.62 -7.83
CA LEU A 23 -13.32 12.34 -6.74
C LEU A 23 -11.81 12.41 -6.95
N ARG A 24 -11.20 13.50 -6.50
CA ARG A 24 -9.73 13.66 -6.53
C ARG A 24 -9.05 12.73 -5.52
N PRO A 25 -7.81 12.29 -5.77
CA PRO A 25 -7.09 11.34 -4.92
C PRO A 25 -7.08 11.71 -3.43
N PHE A 26 -6.90 12.99 -3.11
CA PHE A 26 -6.87 13.44 -1.72
C PHE A 26 -8.26 13.39 -1.05
N GLU A 27 -9.36 13.51 -1.81
CA GLU A 27 -10.73 13.38 -1.30
C GLU A 27 -11.05 11.91 -1.00
N ILE A 28 -10.58 11.00 -1.87
CA ILE A 28 -10.68 9.56 -1.66
C ILE A 28 -9.86 9.12 -0.44
N ASN A 29 -8.64 9.64 -0.30
CA ASN A 29 -7.80 9.36 0.87
C ASN A 29 -8.49 9.78 2.17
N ARG A 30 -9.15 10.95 2.20
CA ARG A 30 -9.92 11.42 3.36
C ARG A 30 -11.10 10.53 3.72
N ARG A 31 -11.62 9.75 2.78
CA ARG A 31 -12.69 8.77 2.98
C ARG A 31 -12.18 7.41 3.44
N GLY A 32 -10.87 7.28 3.65
CA GLY A 32 -10.27 6.10 4.25
C GLY A 32 -9.66 5.11 3.27
N LEU A 33 -9.32 5.53 2.04
CA LEU A 33 -8.55 4.70 1.11
C LEU A 33 -7.14 5.30 0.93
N SER A 34 -6.12 4.53 1.24
CA SER A 34 -4.72 4.87 0.95
C SER A 34 -4.16 3.94 -0.12
N ARG A 35 -3.30 4.47 -0.99
CA ARG A 35 -2.63 3.70 -2.03
C ARG A 35 -1.13 3.97 -2.01
N SER A 36 -0.33 2.90 -2.08
CA SER A 36 1.06 3.01 -2.49
C SER A 36 1.14 3.19 -4.03
N PHE A 37 2.19 3.84 -4.50
CA PHE A 37 2.39 4.05 -5.93
C PHE A 37 3.57 3.22 -6.41
N GLN A 38 3.53 2.82 -7.70
CA GLN A 38 4.59 2.08 -8.38
C GLN A 38 5.90 2.88 -8.49
N VAL A 39 5.80 4.22 -8.48
CA VAL A 39 6.95 5.14 -8.40
C VAL A 39 7.04 5.68 -6.98
N THR A 40 8.22 5.58 -6.40
CA THR A 40 8.57 6.00 -5.04
C THR A 40 8.09 7.42 -4.74
N ASN A 41 7.02 7.54 -3.96
CA ASN A 41 6.43 8.84 -3.56
C ASN A 41 6.94 9.33 -2.20
N MET A 42 8.19 9.01 -1.87
CA MET A 42 8.82 9.57 -0.68
C MET A 42 9.60 10.86 -1.02
N PHE A 43 9.75 11.69 -0.04
CA PHE A 43 10.59 12.87 -0.15
C PHE A 43 12.06 12.45 0.05
N ALA A 44 12.78 12.19 -1.04
CA ALA A 44 14.12 11.60 -1.01
C ALA A 44 15.16 12.41 -0.20
N ARG A 45 14.97 13.74 -0.10
CA ARG A 45 15.85 14.64 0.66
C ARG A 45 15.49 14.77 2.13
N MET A 46 14.29 14.37 2.51
CA MET A 46 13.84 14.34 3.91
C MET A 46 14.30 13.04 4.57
N THR A 47 14.48 13.06 5.86
CA THR A 47 14.81 11.88 6.63
C THR A 47 13.66 10.86 6.62
N VAL A 48 13.96 9.63 6.98
CA VAL A 48 12.98 8.56 7.17
C VAL A 48 11.92 9.00 8.20
N TRP A 49 12.37 9.60 9.30
CA TRP A 49 11.48 10.18 10.32
C TRP A 49 10.52 11.21 9.74
N GLU A 50 11.05 12.19 9.00
CA GLU A 50 10.26 13.28 8.44
C GLU A 50 9.21 12.78 7.42
N ASN A 51 9.55 11.78 6.62
CA ASN A 51 8.62 11.17 5.67
C ASN A 51 7.40 10.56 6.39
N VAL A 52 7.62 9.72 7.40
CA VAL A 52 6.53 9.11 8.17
C VAL A 52 5.76 10.18 8.95
N ARG A 53 6.46 11.12 9.57
CA ARG A 53 5.85 12.23 10.32
C ARG A 53 4.89 13.05 9.46
N CYS A 54 5.22 13.33 8.20
CA CYS A 54 4.33 14.04 7.28
C CYS A 54 3.00 13.30 7.09
N ALA A 55 3.03 11.99 6.94
CA ALA A 55 1.83 11.17 6.80
C ALA A 55 1.00 11.15 8.10
N VAL A 56 1.66 11.04 9.25
CA VAL A 56 1.01 11.08 10.57
C VAL A 56 0.35 12.43 10.83
N LEU A 57 1.02 13.55 10.52
CA LEU A 57 0.45 14.89 10.64
C LEU A 57 -0.84 15.05 9.84
N TRP A 58 -0.85 14.49 8.63
CA TRP A 58 -2.04 14.47 7.81
C TRP A 58 -3.18 13.68 8.45
N ALA A 59 -2.89 12.50 8.97
CA ALA A 59 -3.86 11.60 9.60
C ALA A 59 -4.47 12.18 10.89
N THR A 60 -3.66 12.89 11.69
CA THR A 60 -4.06 13.51 12.97
C THR A 60 -4.72 14.87 12.82
N GLY A 61 -4.94 15.34 11.58
CA GLY A 61 -5.64 16.60 11.30
C GLY A 61 -4.79 17.89 11.46
N HIS A 62 -3.49 17.77 11.74
CA HIS A 62 -2.57 18.91 11.89
C HIS A 62 -2.08 19.45 10.52
N ARG A 63 -2.99 19.66 9.57
CA ARG A 63 -2.68 19.93 8.15
C ARG A 63 -2.06 21.30 7.89
N TYR A 64 -2.41 22.32 8.67
CA TYR A 64 -2.01 23.73 8.45
C TYR A 64 -1.72 24.45 9.77
N SER A 65 -1.08 23.78 10.73
CA SER A 65 -0.76 24.38 12.02
C SER A 65 0.56 25.14 11.94
N PHE A 66 0.54 26.34 11.36
CA PHE A 66 1.71 27.23 11.26
C PHE A 66 2.20 27.76 12.62
N TRP A 67 1.38 27.66 13.67
CA TRP A 67 1.65 28.22 14.99
C TRP A 67 2.14 27.21 16.02
N LYS A 68 2.04 25.90 15.72
CA LYS A 68 2.52 24.86 16.64
C LYS A 68 3.83 24.29 16.11
N ASN A 69 4.85 24.27 16.96
CA ASN A 69 6.04 23.50 16.65
C ASN A 69 5.65 22.02 16.52
N VAL A 70 5.87 21.43 15.36
CA VAL A 70 5.53 20.03 15.06
C VAL A 70 6.22 19.05 16.02
N ASP A 71 7.41 19.43 16.50
CA ASP A 71 8.19 18.63 17.47
C ASP A 71 7.56 18.63 18.87
N SER A 72 6.64 19.57 19.14
CA SER A 72 5.90 19.67 20.40
C SER A 72 4.61 18.87 20.47
N LEU A 73 4.28 18.08 19.44
CA LEU A 73 3.10 17.23 19.39
C LEU A 73 3.44 15.79 19.82
N PRO A 74 3.19 15.40 21.09
CA PRO A 74 3.56 14.07 21.60
C PRO A 74 2.92 12.94 20.80
N GLU A 75 1.63 13.08 20.47
CA GLU A 75 0.87 12.08 19.68
C GLU A 75 1.51 11.82 18.32
N VAL A 76 1.91 12.86 17.60
CA VAL A 76 2.57 12.74 16.29
C VAL A 76 3.92 12.04 16.44
N ARG A 77 4.68 12.41 17.47
CA ARG A 77 5.99 11.81 17.73
C ARG A 77 5.87 10.32 18.07
N GLU A 78 4.97 9.97 18.98
CA GLU A 78 4.74 8.58 19.41
C GLU A 78 4.26 7.73 18.24
N ARG A 79 3.29 8.22 17.46
CA ARG A 79 2.77 7.51 16.30
C ARG A 79 3.83 7.32 15.22
N THR A 80 4.67 8.35 14.98
CA THR A 80 5.79 8.25 14.03
C THR A 80 6.80 7.21 14.49
N ALA A 81 7.18 7.24 15.78
CA ALA A 81 8.09 6.25 16.34
C ALA A 81 7.54 4.83 16.22
N GLN A 82 6.27 4.62 16.57
CA GLN A 82 5.61 3.32 16.46
C GLN A 82 5.65 2.76 15.04
N ILE A 83 5.34 3.59 14.04
CA ILE A 83 5.38 3.15 12.63
C ILE A 83 6.79 2.79 12.21
N LEU A 84 7.80 3.59 12.61
CA LEU A 84 9.20 3.27 12.30
C LEU A 84 9.70 2.00 12.96
N ASP A 85 9.24 1.70 14.17
CA ASP A 85 9.52 0.43 14.84
C ASP A 85 8.81 -0.73 14.11
N ASP A 86 7.56 -0.54 13.73
CA ASP A 86 6.76 -1.54 13.02
C ASP A 86 7.38 -1.92 11.67
N ILE A 87 7.93 -0.96 10.93
CA ILE A 87 8.63 -1.18 9.65
C ILE A 87 10.13 -1.44 9.81
N HIS A 88 10.63 -1.59 11.04
CA HIS A 88 12.04 -1.86 11.36
C HIS A 88 13.05 -0.79 10.87
N LEU A 89 12.61 0.45 10.65
CA LEU A 89 13.45 1.55 10.17
C LEU A 89 13.81 2.59 11.24
N MET A 90 13.54 2.35 12.54
CA MET A 90 13.90 3.28 13.61
C MET A 90 15.42 3.57 13.64
N HIS A 91 16.27 2.58 13.36
CA HIS A 91 17.72 2.75 13.29
C HIS A 91 18.20 3.61 12.12
N ARG A 92 17.34 3.87 11.12
CA ARG A 92 17.56 4.73 9.95
C ARG A 92 16.85 6.08 10.05
N ARG A 93 16.22 6.39 11.18
CA ARG A 93 15.33 7.54 11.35
C ARG A 93 15.89 8.88 10.84
N ASP A 94 17.18 9.11 11.02
CA ASP A 94 17.87 10.37 10.69
C ASP A 94 18.57 10.33 9.31
N VAL A 95 18.44 9.20 8.57
CA VAL A 95 18.99 9.03 7.24
C VAL A 95 18.04 9.62 6.19
N PRO A 96 18.54 10.40 5.20
CA PRO A 96 17.74 10.82 4.05
C PRO A 96 17.15 9.59 3.33
N ALA A 97 15.85 9.62 3.03
CA ALA A 97 15.14 8.47 2.47
C ALA A 97 15.73 8.00 1.11
N GLY A 98 16.28 8.93 0.33
CA GLY A 98 16.94 8.59 -0.93
C GLY A 98 18.26 7.80 -0.80
N LEU A 99 18.81 7.68 0.42
CA LEU A 99 20.02 6.89 0.69
C LEU A 99 19.72 5.49 1.24
N LEU A 100 18.46 5.14 1.39
CA LEU A 100 18.03 3.81 1.77
C LEU A 100 18.25 2.81 0.63
N THR A 101 18.45 1.54 0.99
CA THR A 101 18.39 0.45 0.02
C THR A 101 17.00 0.35 -0.59
N TYR A 102 16.87 -0.34 -1.72
CA TYR A 102 15.58 -0.51 -2.39
C TYR A 102 14.53 -1.17 -1.48
N ALA A 103 14.89 -2.21 -0.76
CA ALA A 103 14.00 -2.89 0.19
C ALA A 103 13.58 -1.95 1.33
N GLU A 104 14.52 -1.20 1.94
CA GLU A 104 14.21 -0.21 2.98
C GLU A 104 13.28 0.91 2.45
N GLN A 105 13.45 1.32 1.19
CA GLN A 105 12.55 2.30 0.56
C GLN A 105 11.12 1.75 0.44
N ARG A 106 10.97 0.49 0.05
CA ARG A 106 9.66 -0.18 -0.02
C ARG A 106 9.02 -0.35 1.35
N GLU A 107 9.78 -0.73 2.37
CA GLU A 107 9.30 -0.76 3.75
C GLU A 107 8.82 0.61 4.22
N LEU A 108 9.56 1.68 3.90
CA LEU A 108 9.17 3.06 4.20
C LEU A 108 7.89 3.47 3.48
N GLU A 109 7.71 3.12 2.21
CA GLU A 109 6.48 3.39 1.43
C GLU A 109 5.25 2.71 2.04
N ILE A 110 5.39 1.46 2.45
CA ILE A 110 4.34 0.73 3.15
C ILE A 110 4.00 1.48 4.45
N GLY A 111 5.00 1.86 5.23
CA GLY A 111 4.83 2.63 6.46
C GLY A 111 4.09 3.96 6.24
N ILE A 112 4.48 4.74 5.24
CA ILE A 112 3.82 6.01 4.87
C ILE A 112 2.35 5.77 4.49
N THR A 113 2.09 4.71 3.69
CA THR A 113 0.73 4.38 3.24
C THR A 113 -0.18 4.06 4.43
N ILE A 114 0.33 3.32 5.41
CA ILE A 114 -0.41 2.91 6.61
C ILE A 114 -0.52 4.04 7.63
N ALA A 115 0.47 4.92 7.70
CA ALA A 115 0.48 6.08 8.58
C ALA A 115 -0.72 7.00 8.38
N SER A 116 -1.31 7.01 7.17
CA SER A 116 -2.51 7.77 6.84
C SER A 116 -3.74 7.41 7.67
N GLY A 117 -3.74 6.25 8.34
CA GLY A 117 -4.88 5.76 9.13
C GLY A 117 -6.04 5.23 8.31
N ALA A 118 -5.87 5.00 7.01
CA ALA A 118 -6.91 4.50 6.11
C ALA A 118 -7.40 3.11 6.53
N THR A 119 -8.70 2.87 6.34
CA THR A 119 -9.35 1.56 6.60
C THR A 119 -9.18 0.60 5.42
N VAL A 120 -8.97 1.14 4.23
CA VAL A 120 -8.66 0.39 3.00
C VAL A 120 -7.27 0.79 2.51
N VAL A 121 -6.38 -0.17 2.41
CA VAL A 121 -5.00 -0.01 1.96
C VAL A 121 -4.85 -0.70 0.60
N MET A 122 -4.40 0.03 -0.41
CA MET A 122 -4.08 -0.52 -1.72
C MET A 122 -2.57 -0.53 -1.93
N LEU A 123 -2.01 -1.70 -2.26
CA LEU A 123 -0.61 -1.87 -2.59
C LEU A 123 -0.48 -2.37 -4.04
N ASP A 124 0.36 -1.70 -4.80
CA ASP A 124 0.60 -2.00 -6.21
C ASP A 124 2.03 -2.51 -6.36
N GLU A 125 2.17 -3.81 -6.64
CA GLU A 125 3.43 -4.56 -6.75
C GLU A 125 4.42 -4.25 -5.59
N PRO A 126 4.00 -4.41 -4.32
CA PRO A 126 4.83 -4.01 -3.18
C PRO A 126 6.13 -4.81 -3.05
N THR A 127 6.22 -5.96 -3.70
CA THR A 127 7.39 -6.85 -3.64
C THR A 127 8.22 -6.86 -4.93
N ALA A 128 7.86 -6.05 -5.94
CA ALA A 128 8.59 -6.00 -7.20
C ALA A 128 10.08 -5.66 -6.99
N GLY A 129 10.97 -6.46 -7.61
CA GLY A 129 12.41 -6.24 -7.55
C GLY A 129 13.09 -6.68 -6.25
N MET A 130 12.37 -7.32 -5.33
CA MET A 130 12.91 -7.90 -4.09
C MET A 130 13.47 -9.32 -4.33
N SER A 131 14.49 -9.68 -3.58
CA SER A 131 14.90 -11.08 -3.44
C SER A 131 13.85 -11.88 -2.67
N HIS A 132 13.88 -13.22 -2.77
CA HIS A 132 12.93 -14.09 -2.06
C HIS A 132 12.87 -13.81 -0.56
N ALA A 133 14.01 -13.65 0.11
CA ALA A 133 14.07 -13.36 1.54
C ALA A 133 13.51 -11.98 1.91
N GLU A 134 13.65 -10.99 1.03
CA GLU A 134 13.05 -9.67 1.21
C GLU A 134 11.53 -9.73 0.99
N THR A 135 11.08 -10.47 -0.01
CA THR A 135 9.66 -10.72 -0.27
C THR A 135 8.95 -11.36 0.91
N GLU A 136 9.53 -12.41 1.52
CA GLU A 136 8.96 -13.05 2.71
C GLU A 136 8.83 -12.07 3.89
N ARG A 137 9.84 -11.22 4.11
CA ARG A 137 9.80 -10.18 5.14
C ARG A 137 8.73 -9.14 4.84
N ALA A 138 8.64 -8.67 3.58
CA ALA A 138 7.63 -7.72 3.15
C ALA A 138 6.20 -8.27 3.32
N VAL A 139 5.96 -9.54 2.93
CA VAL A 139 4.66 -10.21 3.13
C VAL A 139 4.29 -10.27 4.61
N SER A 140 5.23 -10.66 5.47
CA SER A 140 5.01 -10.70 6.93
C SER A 140 4.72 -9.32 7.49
N LEU A 141 5.43 -8.30 7.03
CA LEU A 141 5.22 -6.90 7.40
C LEU A 141 3.85 -6.40 6.97
N ILE A 142 3.48 -6.59 5.70
CA ILE A 142 2.19 -6.18 5.14
C ILE A 142 1.05 -6.80 5.94
N ARG A 143 1.10 -8.13 6.18
CA ARG A 143 0.07 -8.85 6.96
C ARG A 143 -0.11 -8.23 8.35
N ARG A 144 0.97 -8.00 9.08
CA ARG A 144 0.95 -7.41 10.42
C ARG A 144 0.36 -5.99 10.42
N LEU A 145 0.79 -5.16 9.47
CA LEU A 145 0.41 -3.75 9.44
C LEU A 145 -1.00 -3.51 8.90
N THR A 146 -1.56 -4.48 8.16
CA THR A 146 -2.92 -4.39 7.62
C THR A 146 -3.95 -5.18 8.44
N GLU A 147 -3.56 -5.72 9.59
CA GLU A 147 -4.48 -6.39 10.50
C GLU A 147 -5.64 -5.46 10.90
N GLY A 148 -6.87 -5.98 10.80
CA GLY A 148 -8.10 -5.19 11.04
C GLY A 148 -8.46 -4.17 9.96
N ARG A 149 -7.78 -4.20 8.80
CA ARG A 149 -8.05 -3.34 7.64
C ARG A 149 -8.37 -4.17 6.41
N THR A 150 -8.95 -3.54 5.40
CA THR A 150 -9.09 -4.17 4.09
C THR A 150 -7.82 -3.90 3.28
N LEU A 151 -7.13 -4.97 2.89
CA LEU A 151 -5.99 -4.91 1.97
C LEU A 151 -6.46 -5.26 0.56
N VAL A 152 -6.15 -4.39 -0.40
CA VAL A 152 -6.24 -4.66 -1.84
C VAL A 152 -4.83 -4.67 -2.38
N ILE A 153 -4.40 -5.79 -2.95
CA ILE A 153 -3.05 -5.92 -3.51
C ILE A 153 -3.14 -6.27 -5.00
N VAL A 154 -2.35 -5.62 -5.81
CA VAL A 154 -2.12 -6.00 -7.21
C VAL A 154 -0.73 -6.59 -7.27
N GLU A 155 -0.64 -7.84 -7.68
CA GLU A 155 0.62 -8.59 -7.73
C GLU A 155 0.58 -9.64 -8.85
N HIS A 156 1.75 -9.96 -9.36
CA HIS A 156 1.95 -11.03 -10.31
C HIS A 156 2.73 -12.22 -9.71
N ASP A 157 3.37 -12.04 -8.55
CA ASP A 157 3.98 -13.14 -7.79
C ASP A 157 2.91 -13.91 -7.02
N MET A 158 2.62 -15.13 -7.50
CA MET A 158 1.60 -15.99 -6.91
C MET A 158 1.92 -16.39 -5.47
N SER A 159 3.20 -16.44 -5.07
CA SER A 159 3.58 -16.77 -3.69
C SER A 159 3.12 -15.66 -2.73
N VAL A 160 3.27 -14.40 -3.14
CA VAL A 160 2.79 -13.22 -2.41
C VAL A 160 1.27 -13.19 -2.34
N VAL A 161 0.61 -13.39 -3.49
CA VAL A 161 -0.85 -13.40 -3.59
C VAL A 161 -1.45 -14.46 -2.67
N PHE A 162 -0.99 -15.71 -2.77
CA PHE A 162 -1.46 -16.81 -1.91
C PHE A 162 -1.05 -16.64 -0.44
N GLY A 163 0.01 -15.88 -0.18
CA GLY A 163 0.47 -15.56 1.15
C GLY A 163 -0.39 -14.54 1.89
N LEU A 164 -1.07 -13.63 1.16
CA LEU A 164 -1.78 -12.48 1.74
C LEU A 164 -3.29 -12.51 1.54
N ALA A 165 -3.77 -13.03 0.40
CA ALA A 165 -5.16 -12.85 -0.01
C ALA A 165 -6.10 -13.87 0.60
N ASP A 166 -7.25 -13.40 1.12
CA ASP A 166 -8.41 -14.22 1.47
C ASP A 166 -9.27 -14.50 0.22
N ARG A 167 -9.22 -13.58 -0.76
CA ARG A 167 -9.94 -13.67 -2.02
C ARG A 167 -9.10 -13.12 -3.16
N ILE A 168 -9.10 -13.82 -4.29
CA ILE A 168 -8.31 -13.47 -5.47
C ILE A 168 -9.25 -13.24 -6.65
N SER A 169 -9.00 -12.20 -7.43
CA SER A 169 -9.62 -11.98 -8.74
C SER A 169 -8.53 -11.94 -9.80
N VAL A 170 -8.63 -12.81 -10.78
CA VAL A 170 -7.66 -12.93 -11.88
C VAL A 170 -8.12 -12.06 -13.04
N LEU A 171 -7.27 -11.10 -13.41
CA LEU A 171 -7.54 -10.12 -14.47
C LEU A 171 -6.68 -10.44 -15.71
N VAL A 172 -7.32 -10.63 -16.86
CA VAL A 172 -6.65 -10.86 -18.14
C VAL A 172 -7.26 -9.95 -19.18
N TYR A 173 -6.43 -9.16 -19.87
CA TYR A 173 -6.87 -8.17 -20.88
C TYR A 173 -8.04 -7.28 -20.43
N GLY A 174 -8.02 -6.85 -19.16
CA GLY A 174 -9.05 -5.98 -18.60
C GLY A 174 -10.34 -6.67 -18.17
N HIS A 175 -10.42 -8.00 -18.28
CA HIS A 175 -11.57 -8.79 -17.86
C HIS A 175 -11.24 -9.69 -16.67
N ILE A 176 -12.14 -9.76 -15.69
CA ILE A 176 -12.03 -10.74 -14.60
C ILE A 176 -12.46 -12.10 -15.15
N ILE A 177 -11.51 -13.04 -15.25
CA ILE A 177 -11.75 -14.39 -15.76
C ILE A 177 -12.12 -15.39 -14.65
N ALA A 178 -11.69 -15.13 -13.41
CA ALA A 178 -11.99 -15.95 -12.25
C ALA A 178 -11.96 -15.09 -10.98
N SER A 179 -12.76 -15.46 -9.97
CA SER A 179 -12.73 -14.86 -8.64
C SER A 179 -13.15 -15.89 -7.60
N GLY A 180 -12.34 -16.06 -6.55
CA GLY A 180 -12.58 -17.07 -5.51
C GLY A 180 -11.54 -17.04 -4.41
N THR A 181 -11.58 -18.06 -3.54
CA THR A 181 -10.55 -18.33 -2.54
C THR A 181 -9.24 -18.76 -3.20
N PRO A 182 -8.09 -18.69 -2.51
CA PRO A 182 -6.82 -19.20 -3.03
C PRO A 182 -6.90 -20.65 -3.55
N GLU A 183 -7.62 -21.53 -2.85
CA GLU A 183 -7.80 -22.92 -3.22
C GLU A 183 -8.64 -23.09 -4.50
N GLU A 184 -9.69 -22.29 -4.66
CA GLU A 184 -10.54 -22.30 -5.87
C GLU A 184 -9.74 -21.81 -7.07
N ILE A 185 -9.01 -20.70 -6.93
CA ILE A 185 -8.19 -20.12 -8.00
C ILE A 185 -7.09 -21.09 -8.46
N ARG A 186 -6.42 -21.78 -7.54
CA ARG A 186 -5.38 -22.79 -7.89
C ARG A 186 -5.93 -23.93 -8.75
N ARG A 187 -7.22 -24.25 -8.63
CA ARG A 187 -7.87 -25.37 -9.34
C ARG A 187 -8.57 -24.93 -10.61
N ASP A 188 -8.78 -23.63 -10.79
CA ASP A 188 -9.54 -23.10 -11.93
C ASP A 188 -8.81 -23.37 -13.26
N PRO A 189 -9.46 -24.06 -14.23
CA PRO A 189 -8.83 -24.38 -15.52
C PRO A 189 -8.47 -23.16 -16.35
N LYS A 190 -9.30 -22.08 -16.29
CA LYS A 190 -9.06 -20.84 -17.04
C LYS A 190 -7.82 -20.12 -16.52
N VAL A 191 -7.62 -20.15 -15.19
CA VAL A 191 -6.42 -19.56 -14.57
C VAL A 191 -5.17 -20.34 -14.99
N LYS A 192 -5.24 -21.68 -14.95
CA LYS A 192 -4.12 -22.53 -15.39
C LYS A 192 -3.77 -22.31 -16.86
N GLU A 193 -4.77 -22.19 -17.73
CA GLU A 193 -4.56 -21.94 -19.15
C GLU A 193 -3.92 -20.58 -19.39
N ALA A 194 -4.39 -19.53 -18.71
CA ALA A 194 -3.83 -18.17 -18.82
C ALA A 194 -2.36 -18.10 -18.38
N TYR A 195 -2.00 -18.80 -17.30
CA TYR A 195 -0.61 -18.81 -16.80
C TYR A 195 0.31 -19.77 -17.56
N LEU A 196 -0.16 -20.96 -17.94
CA LEU A 196 0.63 -21.92 -18.70
C LEU A 196 0.81 -21.50 -20.17
N GLY A 197 -0.09 -20.66 -20.70
CA GLY A 197 0.06 -20.09 -22.04
C GLY A 197 1.18 -19.03 -22.13
N GLU A 198 1.56 -18.39 -21.03
CA GLU A 198 2.66 -17.44 -20.97
C GLU A 198 4.04 -18.10 -20.84
N GLU A 199 4.14 -19.31 -20.28
CA GLU A 199 5.40 -20.06 -20.20
C GLU A 199 5.79 -20.76 -21.52
N ALA A 200 4.90 -20.75 -22.55
CA ALA A 200 5.10 -21.42 -23.83
C ALA A 200 5.60 -20.48 -24.96
N HIS A 201 5.95 -19.24 -24.64
CA HIS A 201 6.55 -18.26 -25.55
C HIS A 201 7.80 -17.65 -24.92
#